data_8f1bc7c72a4546373e5901b3d40e1688
#
_entry.id   8f1bc7c72a4546373e5901b3d40e1688
#
_cell.length_a   1.000
_cell.length_b   1.000
_cell.length_c   1.000
_cell.angle_alpha   90.00
_cell.angle_beta   90.00
_cell.angle_gamma   90.00
#
_symmetry.space_group_name_H-M   'P 1'
#
loop_
_entity.id
_entity.type
_entity.pdbx_description
1 polymer ?
#
loop_
_entity_poly.entity_id
_entity_poly.type
_entity_poly.pdbx_seq_one_letter_code
_entity_poly.pdbx_strand_id
1 'polypeptide(L)'
;GIAADHWLMNRGIIAELPEPGTLTFCLGFAKHKGLVNLLKLTWENILSSNLERNCLPPFTRPPSALIKTLNTSLLLAFKADSELIPLNSAVGRISSELISPYPPGIAILLPGEKLNCDLVSWMIGQRSYWPEQIPSKIRVVL
;
A
#
# COMPACT_ATOMS: atom_id res chain seq x y z
N GLY A 1 -3.55 13.67 2.46
CA GLY A 1 -3.11 13.52 1.07
C GLY A 1 -4.17 12.86 0.19
N ILE A 2 -4.82 11.75 0.62
CA ILE A 2 -5.78 10.98 -0.20
C ILE A 2 -6.99 11.83 -0.62
N ALA A 3 -7.62 12.57 0.32
CA ALA A 3 -8.72 13.47 -0.02
C ALA A 3 -8.30 14.59 -0.97
N ALA A 4 -7.08 15.12 -0.79
CA ALA A 4 -6.51 16.11 -1.67
C ALA A 4 -6.20 15.54 -3.07
N ASP A 5 -5.75 14.30 -3.15
CA ASP A 5 -5.53 13.60 -4.43
C ASP A 5 -6.85 13.44 -5.21
N HIS A 6 -7.91 12.97 -4.59
CA HIS A 6 -9.22 12.87 -5.22
C HIS A 6 -9.74 14.26 -5.70
N TRP A 7 -9.52 15.29 -4.91
CA TRP A 7 -9.90 16.65 -5.28
C TRP A 7 -9.12 17.17 -6.49
N LEU A 8 -7.80 16.89 -6.55
CA LEU A 8 -6.90 17.23 -7.65
C LEU A 8 -7.22 16.45 -8.91
N MET A 9 -7.47 15.15 -8.78
CA MET A 9 -7.78 14.24 -9.89
C MET A 9 -9.03 14.71 -10.65
N ASN A 10 -10.06 15.17 -9.94
CA ASN A 10 -11.26 15.74 -10.53
C ASN A 10 -11.00 17.06 -11.31
N ARG A 11 -9.79 17.61 -11.22
CA ARG A 11 -9.33 18.82 -11.92
C ARG A 11 -8.20 18.55 -12.92
N GLY A 12 -7.98 17.28 -13.23
CA GLY A 12 -6.97 16.85 -14.19
C GLY A 12 -5.52 16.90 -13.68
N ILE A 13 -5.33 16.99 -12.36
CA ILE A 13 -4.00 16.95 -11.74
C ILE A 13 -3.87 15.64 -11.00
N ILE A 14 -2.92 14.81 -11.44
CA ILE A 14 -2.70 13.47 -10.93
C ILE A 14 -1.39 13.45 -10.15
N ALA A 15 -1.45 13.06 -8.87
CA ALA A 15 -0.26 12.78 -8.09
C ALA A 15 0.31 11.40 -8.46
N GLU A 16 1.62 11.24 -8.39
CA GLU A 16 2.28 9.95 -8.57
C GLU A 16 2.04 9.05 -7.37
N LEU A 17 2.15 9.61 -6.18
CA LEU A 17 2.01 8.85 -4.93
C LEU A 17 1.22 9.67 -3.91
N PRO A 18 -0.08 9.36 -3.74
CA PRO A 18 -0.88 9.90 -2.64
C PRO A 18 -0.70 9.04 -1.39
N GLU A 19 -0.27 9.65 -0.30
CA GLU A 19 -0.20 9.05 1.03
C GLU A 19 -1.12 9.80 1.99
N PRO A 20 -1.43 9.28 3.17
CA PRO A 20 -2.33 9.96 4.12
C PRO A 20 -1.94 11.40 4.45
N GLY A 21 -0.65 11.69 4.57
CA GLY A 21 -0.12 13.01 4.94
C GLY A 21 0.57 13.78 3.83
N THR A 22 0.84 13.16 2.68
CA THR A 22 1.67 13.74 1.62
C THR A 22 1.10 13.46 0.23
N LEU A 23 1.54 14.27 -0.74
CA LEU A 23 1.35 14.05 -2.16
C LEU A 23 2.69 14.21 -2.87
N THR A 24 3.09 13.21 -3.62
CA THR A 24 4.29 13.25 -4.44
C THR A 24 3.90 13.42 -5.90
N PHE A 25 4.59 14.32 -6.61
CA PHE A 25 4.40 14.57 -8.03
C PHE A 25 5.67 14.26 -8.80
N CYS A 26 5.55 13.56 -9.92
CA CYS A 26 6.62 13.43 -10.89
C CYS A 26 6.57 14.59 -11.88
N LEU A 27 7.65 15.38 -11.93
CA LEU A 27 7.80 16.47 -12.89
C LEU A 27 8.61 16.00 -14.09
N GLY A 28 8.02 16.09 -15.28
CA GLY A 28 8.72 15.80 -16.53
C GLY A 28 9.79 16.82 -16.87
N PHE A 29 10.75 16.46 -17.74
CA PHE A 29 11.81 17.36 -18.21
C PHE A 29 11.31 18.47 -19.16
N ALA A 30 10.09 18.35 -19.68
CA ALA A 30 9.52 19.36 -20.57
C ALA A 30 9.22 20.66 -19.80
N LYS A 31 9.66 21.79 -20.35
CA LYS A 31 9.36 23.12 -19.78
C LYS A 31 7.88 23.46 -20.06
N HIS A 32 7.01 23.17 -19.12
CA HIS A 32 5.62 23.60 -19.17
C HIS A 32 5.49 25.01 -18.58
N LYS A 33 5.29 26.01 -19.44
CA LYS A 33 5.00 27.38 -18.99
C LYS A 33 3.70 27.36 -18.18
N GLY A 34 3.75 27.86 -16.96
CA GLY A 34 2.57 28.00 -16.11
C GLY A 34 2.28 26.82 -15.16
N LEU A 35 2.98 25.68 -15.28
CA LEU A 35 2.75 24.52 -14.38
C LEU A 35 2.91 24.89 -12.90
N VAL A 36 3.95 25.63 -12.55
CA VAL A 36 4.21 26.05 -11.16
C VAL A 36 3.08 26.95 -10.66
N ASN A 37 2.61 27.89 -11.50
CA ASN A 37 1.49 28.76 -11.14
C ASN A 37 0.18 27.98 -11.00
N LEU A 38 -0.05 27.00 -11.89
CA LEU A 38 -1.22 26.12 -11.79
C LEU A 38 -1.21 25.33 -10.47
N LEU A 39 -0.10 24.70 -10.12
CA LEU A 39 0.04 23.96 -8.88
C LEU A 39 -0.12 24.86 -7.65
N LYS A 40 0.46 26.08 -7.68
CA LYS A 40 0.31 27.04 -6.59
C LYS A 40 -1.14 27.45 -6.38
N LEU A 41 -1.82 27.91 -7.43
CA LEU A 41 -3.23 28.31 -7.37
C LEU A 41 -4.13 27.15 -6.94
N THR A 42 -3.85 25.96 -7.44
CA THR A 42 -4.61 24.77 -7.08
C THR A 42 -4.42 24.42 -5.61
N TRP A 43 -3.20 24.57 -5.10
CA TRP A 43 -2.89 24.35 -3.68
C TRP A 43 -3.58 25.37 -2.77
N GLU A 44 -3.58 26.64 -3.14
CA GLU A 44 -4.31 27.71 -2.42
C GLU A 44 -5.83 27.41 -2.39
N ASN A 45 -6.39 26.89 -3.49
CA ASN A 45 -7.78 26.47 -3.55
C ASN A 45 -8.08 25.23 -2.67
N ILE A 46 -7.16 24.28 -2.57
CA ILE A 46 -7.29 23.14 -1.64
C ILE A 46 -7.34 23.62 -0.20
N LEU A 47 -6.42 24.52 0.19
CA LEU A 47 -6.34 25.05 1.54
C LEU A 47 -7.60 25.83 1.95
N SER A 48 -8.25 26.49 0.99
CA SER A 48 -9.50 27.22 1.22
C SER A 48 -10.75 26.33 1.11
N SER A 49 -10.62 25.11 0.59
CA SER A 49 -11.73 24.16 0.49
C SER A 49 -11.95 23.46 1.83
N ASN A 50 -13.22 23.20 2.17
CA ASN A 50 -13.59 22.39 3.33
C ASN A 50 -13.42 20.89 3.02
N LEU A 51 -12.20 20.46 2.69
CA LEU A 51 -11.91 19.06 2.58
C LEU A 51 -12.08 18.39 3.95
N GLU A 52 -12.85 17.31 3.98
CA GLU A 52 -12.97 16.50 5.19
C GLU A 52 -11.58 16.04 5.62
N ARG A 53 -11.19 16.40 6.82
CA ARG A 53 -9.92 15.99 7.43
C ARG A 53 -10.04 14.59 8.02
N ASN A 54 -10.44 13.62 7.22
CA ASN A 54 -10.37 12.23 7.60
C ASN A 54 -8.90 11.82 7.61
N CYS A 55 -8.27 11.97 8.76
CA CYS A 55 -6.91 11.51 9.00
C CYS A 55 -6.93 9.99 9.13
N LEU A 56 -6.80 9.29 8.01
CA LEU A 56 -6.46 7.88 8.07
C LEU A 56 -5.07 7.75 8.71
N PRO A 57 -4.89 6.83 9.66
CA PRO A 57 -3.56 6.60 10.21
C PRO A 57 -2.62 6.12 9.10
N PRO A 58 -1.35 6.54 9.12
CA PRO A 58 -0.38 6.04 8.17
C PRO A 58 -0.22 4.52 8.31
N PHE A 59 0.18 3.85 7.23
CA PHE A 59 0.63 2.48 7.33
C PHE A 59 1.77 2.40 8.36
N THR A 60 1.58 1.58 9.38
CA THR A 60 2.65 1.34 10.35
C THR A 60 3.68 0.39 9.75
N ARG A 61 4.92 0.48 10.20
CA ARG A 61 5.98 -0.41 9.74
C ARG A 61 5.64 -1.87 10.11
N PRO A 62 5.70 -2.82 9.17
CA PRO A 62 5.48 -4.22 9.50
C PRO A 62 6.54 -4.73 10.49
N PRO A 63 6.18 -5.67 11.40
CA PRO A 63 7.05 -6.17 12.45
C PRO A 63 8.10 -7.17 11.92
N SER A 64 8.65 -6.97 10.76
CA SER A 64 9.59 -7.91 10.19
C SER A 64 11.01 -7.41 10.30
N ALA A 65 11.93 -8.31 10.62
CA ALA A 65 13.34 -8.09 10.37
C ALA A 65 13.54 -7.70 8.91
N LEU A 66 14.46 -6.77 8.64
CA LEU A 66 14.82 -6.34 7.28
C LEU A 66 15.31 -7.49 6.38
N ILE A 67 15.69 -8.60 6.99
CA ILE A 67 16.14 -9.83 6.31
C ILE A 67 15.21 -10.95 6.75
N LYS A 68 14.31 -11.34 5.86
CA LYS A 68 13.49 -12.54 6.03
C LYS A 68 14.18 -13.70 5.32
N THR A 69 14.27 -14.83 5.99
CA THR A 69 14.71 -16.08 5.37
C THR A 69 13.53 -16.69 4.64
N LEU A 70 13.69 -16.94 3.35
CA LEU A 70 12.71 -17.72 2.60
C LEU A 70 12.75 -19.18 3.08
N ASN A 71 11.60 -19.74 3.38
CA ASN A 71 11.47 -21.16 3.73
C ASN A 71 11.55 -22.06 2.50
N THR A 72 11.27 -21.49 1.31
CA THR A 72 11.43 -22.14 0.02
C THR A 72 11.72 -21.08 -1.05
N SER A 73 12.18 -21.51 -2.22
CA SER A 73 12.41 -20.62 -3.34
C SER A 73 11.13 -19.86 -3.71
N LEU A 74 11.23 -18.56 -3.97
CA LEU A 74 10.13 -17.70 -4.43
C LEU A 74 9.40 -18.34 -5.64
N LEU A 75 10.15 -18.81 -6.62
CA LEU A 75 9.60 -19.43 -7.82
C LEU A 75 8.86 -20.74 -7.51
N LEU A 76 9.40 -21.57 -6.62
CA LEU A 76 8.76 -22.83 -6.23
C LEU A 76 7.46 -22.56 -5.47
N ALA A 77 7.46 -21.64 -4.52
CA ALA A 77 6.27 -21.27 -3.77
C ALA A 77 5.17 -20.66 -4.67
N PHE A 78 5.57 -19.81 -5.61
CA PHE A 78 4.63 -19.17 -6.55
C PHE A 78 3.97 -20.19 -7.50
N LYS A 79 4.70 -21.24 -7.89
CA LYS A 79 4.21 -22.31 -8.81
C LYS A 79 3.60 -23.51 -8.08
N ALA A 80 3.72 -23.58 -6.76
CA ALA A 80 3.21 -24.70 -6.00
C ALA A 80 1.67 -24.75 -5.99
N ASP A 81 1.13 -25.93 -5.81
CA ASP A 81 -0.28 -26.07 -5.47
C ASP A 81 -0.58 -25.28 -4.21
N SER A 82 -1.70 -24.58 -4.22
CA SER A 82 -2.00 -23.61 -3.18
C SER A 82 -3.49 -23.55 -2.86
N GLU A 83 -3.80 -23.15 -1.66
CA GLU A 83 -5.16 -22.93 -1.18
C GLU A 83 -5.34 -21.49 -0.67
N LEU A 84 -6.58 -21.03 -0.70
CA LEU A 84 -6.95 -19.70 -0.21
C LEU A 84 -7.58 -19.84 1.17
N ILE A 85 -6.89 -19.35 2.21
CA ILE A 85 -7.34 -19.48 3.60
C ILE A 85 -7.59 -18.09 4.22
N PRO A 86 -8.43 -17.99 5.27
CA PRO A 86 -8.58 -16.78 6.05
C PRO A 86 -7.25 -16.31 6.63
N LEU A 87 -6.99 -14.99 6.62
CA LEU A 87 -5.73 -14.43 7.09
C LEU A 87 -5.40 -14.82 8.54
N ASN A 88 -6.41 -14.89 9.43
CA ASN A 88 -6.23 -15.31 10.82
C ASN A 88 -5.80 -16.79 10.97
N SER A 89 -6.01 -17.61 9.95
CA SER A 89 -5.60 -19.04 9.93
C SER A 89 -4.26 -19.25 9.25
N ALA A 90 -3.59 -18.19 8.80
CA ALA A 90 -2.38 -18.30 7.98
C ALA A 90 -1.07 -18.41 8.79
N VAL A 91 -1.12 -18.29 10.11
CA VAL A 91 0.08 -18.43 10.96
C VAL A 91 0.78 -19.77 10.75
N GLY A 92 2.08 -19.72 10.48
CA GLY A 92 2.90 -20.92 10.25
C GLY A 92 2.86 -21.46 8.82
N ARG A 93 1.97 -20.95 7.96
CA ARG A 93 1.88 -21.34 6.53
C ARG A 93 2.91 -20.58 5.70
N ILE A 94 3.22 -21.11 4.53
CA ILE A 94 4.12 -20.50 3.55
C ILE A 94 3.25 -19.79 2.50
N SER A 95 3.53 -18.51 2.24
CA SER A 95 2.83 -17.74 1.22
C SER A 95 3.16 -18.25 -0.18
N SER A 96 2.16 -18.32 -1.05
CA SER A 96 2.33 -18.50 -2.49
C SER A 96 2.03 -17.22 -3.28
N GLU A 97 1.72 -16.13 -2.62
CA GLU A 97 1.42 -14.85 -3.28
C GLU A 97 2.22 -13.68 -2.70
N LEU A 98 2.30 -12.61 -3.51
CA LEU A 98 2.85 -11.33 -3.14
C LEU A 98 1.76 -10.46 -2.53
N ILE A 99 2.03 -9.83 -1.38
CA ILE A 99 1.19 -8.76 -0.84
C ILE A 99 2.01 -7.48 -0.79
N SER A 100 1.56 -6.47 -1.53
CA SER A 100 2.23 -5.18 -1.68
C SER A 100 1.18 -4.07 -1.63
N PRO A 101 0.84 -3.56 -0.43
CA PRO A 101 -0.11 -2.46 -0.29
C PRO A 101 0.35 -1.21 -1.03
N TYR A 102 -0.55 -0.57 -1.75
CA TYR A 102 -0.27 0.67 -2.46
C TYR A 102 -1.20 1.80 -1.94
N PRO A 103 -0.70 2.98 -1.72
CA PRO A 103 0.70 3.43 -1.75
C PRO A 103 1.52 2.94 -0.53
N PRO A 104 2.85 2.79 -0.61
CA PRO A 104 3.75 3.07 -1.74
C PRO A 104 4.09 1.86 -2.62
N GLY A 105 3.51 0.70 -2.41
CA GLY A 105 3.80 -0.49 -3.19
C GLY A 105 5.01 -1.29 -2.70
N ILE A 106 5.31 -1.21 -1.40
CA ILE A 106 6.37 -2.00 -0.78
C ILE A 106 5.82 -3.37 -0.39
N ALA A 107 6.49 -4.42 -0.85
CA ALA A 107 6.11 -5.78 -0.51
C ALA A 107 6.25 -6.05 1.00
N ILE A 108 5.16 -6.49 1.61
CA ILE A 108 5.12 -6.90 3.03
C ILE A 108 5.21 -8.41 3.19
N LEU A 109 4.88 -9.15 2.14
CA LEU A 109 4.95 -10.61 2.10
C LEU A 109 5.30 -11.06 0.68
N LEU A 110 6.24 -11.99 0.56
CA LEU A 110 6.66 -12.59 -0.69
C LEU A 110 6.29 -14.08 -0.73
N PRO A 111 6.10 -14.66 -1.94
CA PRO A 111 6.02 -16.12 -2.06
C PRO A 111 7.25 -16.79 -1.44
N GLY A 112 7.04 -17.88 -0.70
CA GLY A 112 8.10 -18.59 0.00
C GLY A 112 8.41 -18.11 1.41
N GLU A 113 7.86 -16.99 1.84
CA GLU A 113 7.96 -16.54 3.22
C GLU A 113 6.94 -17.25 4.12
N LYS A 114 7.39 -17.60 5.33
CA LYS A 114 6.51 -18.15 6.37
C LYS A 114 5.84 -17.03 7.15
N LEU A 115 4.53 -17.11 7.27
CA LEU A 115 3.74 -16.15 8.05
C LEU A 115 3.92 -16.44 9.55
N ASN A 116 4.45 -15.49 10.29
CA ASN A 116 4.51 -15.56 11.74
C ASN A 116 3.30 -14.85 12.38
N CYS A 117 3.09 -15.05 13.68
CA CYS A 117 1.97 -14.46 14.40
C CYS A 117 1.99 -12.93 14.40
N ASP A 118 3.18 -12.31 14.48
CA ASP A 118 3.32 -10.86 14.56
C ASP A 118 2.93 -10.20 13.23
N LEU A 119 3.36 -10.78 12.10
CA LEU A 119 2.99 -10.30 10.77
C LEU A 119 1.48 -10.44 10.54
N VAL A 120 0.90 -11.59 10.86
CA VAL A 120 -0.54 -11.82 10.70
C VAL A 120 -1.35 -10.86 11.58
N SER A 121 -0.97 -10.70 12.84
CA SER A 121 -1.64 -9.76 13.74
C SER A 121 -1.54 -8.32 13.25
N TRP A 122 -0.37 -7.91 12.76
CA TRP A 122 -0.16 -6.61 12.16
C TRP A 122 -1.03 -6.41 10.90
N MET A 123 -1.07 -7.39 10.00
CA MET A 123 -1.91 -7.33 8.79
C MET A 123 -3.40 -7.21 9.13
N ILE A 124 -3.88 -7.94 10.12
CA ILE A 124 -5.27 -7.84 10.61
C ILE A 124 -5.54 -6.43 11.16
N GLY A 125 -4.63 -5.88 11.96
CA GLY A 125 -4.73 -4.52 12.49
C GLY A 125 -4.73 -3.46 11.38
N GLN A 126 -3.83 -3.57 10.41
CA GLN A 126 -3.79 -2.63 9.28
C GLN A 126 -5.03 -2.75 8.39
N ARG A 127 -5.55 -3.95 8.19
CA ARG A 127 -6.77 -4.17 7.40
C ARG A 127 -7.99 -3.45 7.96
N SER A 128 -8.06 -3.19 9.25
CA SER A 128 -9.18 -2.42 9.85
C SER A 128 -9.25 -0.98 9.34
N TYR A 129 -8.11 -0.42 8.94
CA TYR A 129 -8.00 0.94 8.37
C TYR A 129 -7.91 0.92 6.84
N TRP A 130 -7.33 -0.14 6.27
CA TRP A 130 -7.01 -0.29 4.85
C TRP A 130 -7.53 -1.61 4.27
N PRO A 131 -8.88 -1.81 4.27
CA PRO A 131 -9.46 -3.11 3.90
C PRO A 131 -9.21 -3.50 2.44
N GLU A 132 -9.00 -2.52 1.55
CA GLU A 132 -8.71 -2.76 0.13
C GLU A 132 -7.24 -3.09 -0.13
N GLN A 133 -6.35 -2.76 0.81
CA GLN A 133 -4.90 -2.93 0.67
C GLN A 133 -4.40 -4.25 1.25
N ILE A 134 -5.10 -4.79 2.22
CA ILE A 134 -4.76 -6.06 2.86
C ILE A 134 -5.92 -7.03 2.71
N PRO A 135 -5.72 -8.18 2.05
CA PRO A 135 -6.78 -9.13 1.79
C PRO A 135 -7.27 -9.80 3.08
N SER A 136 -8.54 -10.21 3.09
CA SER A 136 -9.11 -11.00 4.20
C SER A 136 -8.72 -12.48 4.15
N LYS A 137 -8.35 -12.95 2.97
CA LYS A 137 -7.87 -14.32 2.70
C LYS A 137 -6.55 -14.24 1.98
N ILE A 138 -5.70 -15.21 2.21
CA ILE A 138 -4.37 -15.29 1.64
C ILE A 138 -4.13 -16.66 1.01
N ARG A 139 -3.41 -16.65 -0.10
CA ARG A 139 -3.01 -17.88 -0.79
C ARG A 139 -1.73 -18.42 -0.17
N VAL A 140 -1.78 -19.69 0.22
CA VAL A 140 -0.67 -20.39 0.86
C VAL A 140 -0.37 -21.72 0.16
N VAL A 141 0.86 -22.15 0.23
CA VAL A 141 1.29 -23.45 -0.32
C VAL A 141 0.59 -24.58 0.43
N LEU A 142 0.14 -25.62 -0.30
CA LEU A 142 -0.47 -26.83 0.26
C LEU A 142 0.53 -27.68 1.06
#